data_68449d169a30e71a9fd1b4f0f6c90fbc
#
_entry.id   68449d169a30e71a9fd1b4f0f6c90fbc
#
_cell.length_a   1.000
_cell.length_b   1.000
_cell.length_c   1.000
_cell.angle_alpha   90.00
_cell.angle_beta   90.00
_cell.angle_gamma   90.00
#
_symmetry.space_group_name_H-M   'P 1'
#
loop_
_entity.id
_entity.type
_entity.pdbx_description
1 polymer ?
#
loop_
_entity_poly.entity_id
_entity_poly.type
_entity_poly.pdbx_seq_one_letter_code
_entity_poly.pdbx_strand_id
1 'polypeptide(L)'
;PQAVSLCFEVTQDLKKAYNFIAGQYLTLEAEIDGNPLRRDYSISASPQSGDLAVTVKEIEKGLFSTFANRTLKKGDFISVATPKGRFTYDPIKNQSKTIVAFAAGSGITPIMSILRTVLEESKDQKCILIYGNKSPEKTIFYQSLLELQSAHKDRLELQFVFSNSHEIGADYGRIDKAYTRSAINMVLDSQKPATYYLCGPEGMIRNVKEVLISHNVPESNILFELFTASESIKTETIAYSSGTIEATFLFDDEKEVISMDNDTTILEAALAKDLEVPYSCQGGV
;
A
#
# COMPACT_ATOMS: atom_id res chain seq x y z
N PRO A 1 1.75 -2.94 -18.00
CA PRO A 1 2.78 -2.67 -17.00
C PRO A 1 3.70 -3.89 -16.84
N GLN A 2 4.95 -3.67 -16.43
CA GLN A 2 5.82 -4.76 -15.99
C GLN A 2 5.41 -5.12 -14.56
N ALA A 3 4.40 -5.95 -14.41
CA ALA A 3 3.89 -6.41 -13.13
C ALA A 3 3.29 -7.81 -13.28
N VAL A 4 3.45 -8.64 -12.26
CA VAL A 4 2.90 -9.99 -12.18
C VAL A 4 2.05 -10.12 -10.92
N SER A 5 0.91 -10.82 -11.04
CA SER A 5 0.13 -11.23 -9.88
C SER A 5 0.52 -12.67 -9.49
N LEU A 6 0.91 -12.84 -8.24
CA LEU A 6 1.23 -14.12 -7.62
C LEU A 6 0.02 -14.54 -6.78
N CYS A 7 -0.62 -15.63 -7.19
CA CYS A 7 -1.72 -16.24 -6.44
C CYS A 7 -1.19 -17.49 -5.73
N PHE A 8 -1.37 -17.56 -4.42
CA PHE A 8 -0.85 -18.62 -3.58
C PHE A 8 -1.90 -19.68 -3.34
N GLU A 9 -1.51 -20.93 -3.50
CA GLU A 9 -2.32 -22.05 -3.07
C GLU A 9 -2.12 -22.28 -1.58
N VAL A 10 -3.18 -22.04 -0.79
CA VAL A 10 -3.18 -22.22 0.67
C VAL A 10 -3.86 -23.53 1.02
N THR A 11 -3.13 -24.44 1.67
CA THR A 11 -3.65 -25.72 2.11
C THR A 11 -4.74 -25.54 3.17
N GLN A 12 -5.64 -26.53 3.33
CA GLN A 12 -6.81 -26.42 4.20
C GLN A 12 -6.47 -26.15 5.67
N ASP A 13 -5.39 -26.73 6.17
CA ASP A 13 -4.88 -26.56 7.53
C ASP A 13 -4.36 -25.13 7.80
N LEU A 14 -3.88 -24.47 6.77
CA LEU A 14 -3.34 -23.10 6.85
C LEU A 14 -4.37 -22.01 6.54
N LYS A 15 -5.53 -22.34 5.97
CA LYS A 15 -6.54 -21.33 5.56
C LYS A 15 -6.87 -20.34 6.66
N LYS A 16 -7.01 -20.80 7.91
CA LYS A 16 -7.36 -19.95 9.03
C LYS A 16 -6.24 -18.91 9.34
N ALA A 17 -4.99 -19.32 9.23
CA ALA A 17 -3.83 -18.47 9.49
C ALA A 17 -3.63 -17.42 8.39
N TYR A 18 -4.09 -17.73 7.17
CA TYR A 18 -3.99 -16.84 6.00
C TYR A 18 -5.28 -16.09 5.67
N ASN A 19 -6.27 -16.12 6.56
CA ASN A 19 -7.38 -15.16 6.47
C ASN A 19 -6.85 -13.75 6.61
N PHE A 20 -7.34 -12.84 5.79
CA PHE A 20 -6.87 -11.46 5.78
C PHE A 20 -8.01 -10.45 5.74
N ILE A 21 -7.69 -9.22 6.09
CA ILE A 21 -8.55 -8.05 5.95
C ILE A 21 -8.03 -7.24 4.75
N ALA A 22 -8.93 -6.70 3.93
CA ALA A 22 -8.57 -5.92 2.76
C ALA A 22 -7.61 -4.77 3.12
N GLY A 23 -6.50 -4.67 2.37
CA GLY A 23 -5.44 -3.70 2.60
C GLY A 23 -4.23 -4.25 3.37
N GLN A 24 -4.31 -5.45 3.96
CA GLN A 24 -3.14 -6.12 4.56
C GLN A 24 -2.11 -6.54 3.51
N TYR A 25 -0.90 -6.84 3.96
CA TYR A 25 0.21 -7.31 3.14
C TYR A 25 0.74 -8.68 3.59
N LEU A 26 1.52 -9.30 2.71
CA LEU A 26 2.29 -10.51 2.96
C LEU A 26 3.78 -10.17 2.87
N THR A 27 4.58 -10.73 3.77
CA THR A 27 6.03 -10.77 3.61
C THR A 27 6.40 -12.02 2.82
N LEU A 28 6.99 -11.83 1.65
CA LEU A 28 7.50 -12.91 0.80
C LEU A 28 9.00 -13.05 1.03
N GLU A 29 9.49 -14.29 1.13
CA GLU A 29 10.89 -14.59 1.28
C GLU A 29 11.34 -15.59 0.20
N ALA A 30 12.44 -15.28 -0.48
CA ALA A 30 13.07 -16.14 -1.46
C ALA A 30 14.59 -16.02 -1.37
N GLU A 31 15.29 -17.12 -1.67
CA GLU A 31 16.73 -17.10 -1.87
C GLU A 31 17.02 -16.66 -3.30
N ILE A 32 17.74 -15.56 -3.48
CA ILE A 32 18.10 -15.00 -4.77
C ILE A 32 19.62 -14.79 -4.77
N ASP A 33 20.31 -15.46 -5.69
CA ASP A 33 21.77 -15.43 -5.83
C ASP A 33 22.49 -15.80 -4.50
N GLY A 34 21.96 -16.80 -3.78
CA GLY A 34 22.50 -17.28 -2.50
C GLY A 34 22.21 -16.38 -1.28
N ASN A 35 21.39 -15.34 -1.45
CA ASN A 35 21.03 -14.43 -0.38
C ASN A 35 19.52 -14.51 -0.08
N PRO A 36 19.11 -14.68 1.17
CA PRO A 36 17.71 -14.62 1.56
C PRO A 36 17.23 -13.16 1.45
N LEU A 37 16.17 -12.93 0.71
CA LEU A 37 15.54 -11.62 0.55
C LEU A 37 14.09 -11.67 0.99
N ARG A 38 13.71 -10.77 1.88
CA ARG A 38 12.32 -10.58 2.36
C ARG A 38 11.76 -9.27 1.83
N ARG A 39 10.52 -9.29 1.33
CA ARG A 39 9.84 -8.09 0.83
C ARG A 39 8.35 -8.17 1.09
N ASP A 40 7.79 -7.03 1.48
CA ASP A 40 6.37 -6.88 1.75
C ASP A 40 5.63 -6.50 0.47
N TYR A 41 4.49 -7.16 0.26
CA TYR A 41 3.59 -6.88 -0.86
C TYR A 41 2.15 -6.89 -0.40
N SER A 42 1.44 -5.79 -0.61
CA SER A 42 0.03 -5.69 -0.26
C SER A 42 -0.80 -6.71 -1.02
N ILE A 43 -1.73 -7.36 -0.33
CA ILE A 43 -2.70 -8.27 -0.92
C ILE A 43 -3.59 -7.45 -1.85
N SER A 44 -3.76 -7.93 -3.09
CA SER A 44 -4.54 -7.26 -4.13
C SER A 44 -5.87 -7.94 -4.46
N ALA A 45 -6.13 -9.09 -3.85
CA ALA A 45 -7.41 -9.79 -3.90
C ALA A 45 -8.36 -9.28 -2.81
N SER A 46 -9.68 -9.50 -2.96
CA SER A 46 -10.61 -9.32 -1.85
C SER A 46 -10.64 -10.58 -0.96
N PRO A 47 -10.93 -10.45 0.35
CA PRO A 47 -11.11 -11.62 1.22
C PRO A 47 -12.21 -12.57 0.72
N GLN A 48 -13.23 -12.05 0.04
CA GLN A 48 -14.38 -12.81 -0.47
C GLN A 48 -14.06 -13.63 -1.73
N SER A 49 -13.00 -13.28 -2.47
CA SER A 49 -12.60 -14.03 -3.68
C SER A 49 -12.12 -15.44 -3.38
N GLY A 50 -11.69 -15.71 -2.16
CA GLY A 50 -11.05 -16.97 -1.78
C GLY A 50 -9.59 -17.10 -2.24
N ASP A 51 -9.08 -16.09 -2.95
CA ASP A 51 -7.71 -16.02 -3.43
C ASP A 51 -6.82 -15.29 -2.45
N LEU A 52 -5.61 -15.79 -2.23
CA LEU A 52 -4.54 -15.06 -1.58
C LEU A 52 -3.55 -14.62 -2.66
N ALA A 53 -3.60 -13.35 -3.05
CA ALA A 53 -2.80 -12.85 -4.17
C ALA A 53 -2.18 -11.50 -3.89
N VAL A 54 -0.91 -11.34 -4.31
CA VAL A 54 -0.20 -10.06 -4.33
C VAL A 54 0.16 -9.69 -5.76
N THR A 55 0.40 -8.40 -6.03
CA THR A 55 0.84 -7.95 -7.35
C THR A 55 2.16 -7.20 -7.23
N VAL A 56 3.18 -7.73 -7.88
CA VAL A 56 4.57 -7.27 -7.83
C VAL A 56 4.90 -6.51 -9.11
N LYS A 57 5.13 -5.21 -8.99
CA LYS A 57 5.64 -4.37 -10.08
C LYS A 57 7.15 -4.54 -10.17
N GLU A 58 7.67 -4.82 -11.36
CA GLU A 58 9.10 -4.80 -11.58
C GLU A 58 9.65 -3.38 -11.45
N ILE A 59 10.67 -3.20 -10.62
CA ILE A 59 11.42 -1.96 -10.49
C ILE A 59 12.84 -2.15 -11.01
N GLU A 60 13.40 -1.11 -11.59
CA GLU A 60 14.75 -1.13 -12.11
C GLU A 60 15.75 -1.50 -11.01
N LYS A 61 16.62 -2.50 -11.27
CA LYS A 61 17.60 -3.05 -10.32
C LYS A 61 17.02 -3.70 -9.06
N GLY A 62 15.70 -3.87 -8.98
CA GLY A 62 15.05 -4.55 -7.85
C GLY A 62 15.20 -6.05 -7.94
N LEU A 63 16.03 -6.66 -7.08
CA LEU A 63 16.32 -8.10 -7.12
C LEU A 63 15.05 -8.95 -6.99
N PHE A 64 14.30 -8.76 -5.92
CA PHE A 64 13.08 -9.54 -5.67
C PHE A 64 12.01 -9.29 -6.74
N SER A 65 11.77 -8.04 -7.13
CA SER A 65 10.76 -7.72 -8.14
C SER A 65 11.11 -8.28 -9.53
N THR A 66 12.39 -8.31 -9.88
CA THR A 66 12.89 -8.96 -11.12
C THR A 66 12.72 -10.46 -11.05
N PHE A 67 13.09 -11.10 -9.92
CA PHE A 67 12.88 -12.53 -9.69
C PHE A 67 11.40 -12.89 -9.82
N ALA A 68 10.50 -12.16 -9.15
CA ALA A 68 9.06 -12.39 -9.22
C ALA A 68 8.48 -12.27 -10.63
N ASN A 69 8.97 -11.30 -11.43
CA ASN A 69 8.45 -11.06 -12.79
C ASN A 69 9.07 -11.95 -13.87
N ARG A 70 10.31 -12.42 -13.70
CA ARG A 70 11.06 -13.08 -14.79
C ARG A 70 11.43 -14.53 -14.51
N THR A 71 11.57 -14.92 -13.23
CA THR A 71 12.11 -16.24 -12.85
C THR A 71 11.02 -17.13 -12.26
N LEU A 72 10.21 -16.60 -11.35
CA LEU A 72 9.18 -17.36 -10.65
C LEU A 72 8.10 -17.86 -11.61
N LYS A 73 7.71 -19.13 -11.47
CA LYS A 73 6.75 -19.81 -12.35
C LYS A 73 5.64 -20.46 -11.53
N LYS A 74 4.53 -20.75 -12.21
CA LYS A 74 3.44 -21.54 -11.62
C LYS A 74 3.97 -22.91 -11.19
N GLY A 75 3.72 -23.26 -9.94
CA GLY A 75 4.15 -24.50 -9.31
C GLY A 75 5.43 -24.36 -8.48
N ASP A 76 6.10 -23.22 -8.52
CA ASP A 76 7.23 -22.94 -7.64
C ASP A 76 6.75 -22.68 -6.22
N PHE A 77 7.65 -22.93 -5.26
CA PHE A 77 7.41 -22.68 -3.83
C PHE A 77 8.12 -21.40 -3.40
N ILE A 78 7.44 -20.64 -2.56
CA ILE A 78 8.00 -19.44 -1.93
C ILE A 78 7.54 -19.36 -0.47
N SER A 79 8.41 -18.90 0.41
CA SER A 79 8.03 -18.69 1.81
C SER A 79 7.18 -17.43 1.93
N VAL A 80 6.06 -17.55 2.65
CA VAL A 80 5.08 -16.47 2.83
C VAL A 80 4.71 -16.37 4.30
N ALA A 81 4.92 -15.19 4.91
CA ALA A 81 4.43 -14.94 6.27
C ALA A 81 2.92 -14.69 6.29
N THR A 82 2.30 -14.86 7.45
CA THR A 82 0.87 -14.57 7.63
C THR A 82 0.55 -13.10 7.37
N PRO A 83 -0.70 -12.78 6.95
CA PRO A 83 -1.11 -11.41 6.65
C PRO A 83 -0.92 -10.46 7.84
N LYS A 84 -0.34 -9.27 7.56
CA LYS A 84 -0.11 -8.20 8.55
C LYS A 84 -0.50 -6.84 7.95
N GLY A 85 -0.55 -5.80 8.78
CA GLY A 85 -0.76 -4.41 8.36
C GLY A 85 -1.95 -3.73 9.01
N ARG A 86 -1.91 -2.39 9.04
CA ARG A 86 -2.93 -1.53 9.65
C ARG A 86 -3.70 -0.67 8.65
N PHE A 87 -3.27 -0.65 7.40
CA PHE A 87 -3.93 0.06 6.30
C PHE A 87 -5.12 -0.76 5.80
N THR A 88 -6.15 -0.93 6.62
CA THR A 88 -7.22 -1.90 6.39
C THR A 88 -8.58 -1.24 6.22
N TYR A 89 -9.47 -1.91 5.48
CA TYR A 89 -10.89 -1.63 5.42
C TYR A 89 -11.65 -2.70 6.20
N ASP A 90 -12.32 -2.28 7.26
CA ASP A 90 -13.20 -3.11 8.07
C ASP A 90 -14.65 -2.62 7.87
N PRO A 91 -15.54 -3.39 7.23
CA PRO A 91 -16.89 -2.97 6.91
C PRO A 91 -17.74 -2.70 8.16
N ILE A 92 -17.41 -3.32 9.30
CA ILE A 92 -18.13 -3.11 10.56
C ILE A 92 -17.76 -1.75 11.18
N LYS A 93 -16.48 -1.37 11.09
CA LYS A 93 -15.98 -0.12 11.67
C LYS A 93 -16.14 1.07 10.74
N ASN A 94 -16.01 0.85 9.42
CA ASN A 94 -16.10 1.90 8.43
C ASN A 94 -17.55 2.12 7.99
N GLN A 95 -18.24 3.07 8.63
CA GLN A 95 -19.61 3.45 8.30
C GLN A 95 -19.72 4.63 7.34
N SER A 96 -18.62 5.07 6.75
CA SER A 96 -18.61 6.15 5.76
C SER A 96 -19.41 5.76 4.52
N LYS A 97 -20.20 6.69 4.00
CA LYS A 97 -20.98 6.46 2.78
C LYS A 97 -20.13 6.46 1.52
N THR A 98 -18.95 7.06 1.59
CA THR A 98 -18.04 7.19 0.45
C THR A 98 -16.62 6.81 0.87
N ILE A 99 -15.98 5.98 0.07
CA ILE A 99 -14.56 5.66 0.15
C ILE A 99 -13.87 6.42 -0.98
N VAL A 100 -12.91 7.26 -0.63
CA VAL A 100 -12.10 8.00 -1.60
C VAL A 100 -10.67 7.50 -1.53
N ALA A 101 -10.15 7.01 -2.64
CA ALA A 101 -8.80 6.47 -2.71
C ALA A 101 -7.93 7.31 -3.66
N PHE A 102 -6.74 7.67 -3.19
CA PHE A 102 -5.67 8.25 -3.99
C PHE A 102 -4.54 7.23 -4.11
N ALA A 103 -4.31 6.75 -5.30
CA ALA A 103 -3.26 5.78 -5.59
C ALA A 103 -2.27 6.32 -6.62
N ALA A 104 -1.01 5.88 -6.58
CA ALA A 104 -0.09 6.07 -7.69
C ALA A 104 0.83 4.85 -7.86
N GLY A 105 1.00 4.43 -9.11
CA GLY A 105 1.84 3.29 -9.47
C GLY A 105 1.43 2.00 -8.76
N SER A 106 2.35 1.38 -8.00
CA SER A 106 2.10 0.15 -7.25
C SER A 106 1.21 0.34 -6.02
N GLY A 107 1.02 1.58 -5.54
CA GLY A 107 0.10 1.87 -4.44
C GLY A 107 -1.36 1.49 -4.72
N ILE A 108 -1.68 1.09 -5.94
CA ILE A 108 -2.99 0.52 -6.27
C ILE A 108 -3.24 -0.85 -5.63
N THR A 109 -2.21 -1.59 -5.23
CA THR A 109 -2.39 -2.99 -4.81
C THR A 109 -3.26 -3.13 -3.56
N PRO A 110 -3.03 -2.44 -2.43
CA PRO A 110 -3.94 -2.50 -1.29
C PRO A 110 -5.29 -1.83 -1.60
N ILE A 111 -5.29 -0.77 -2.39
CA ILE A 111 -6.51 -0.07 -2.81
C ILE A 111 -7.42 -1.00 -3.63
N MET A 112 -6.87 -1.83 -4.52
CA MET A 112 -7.66 -2.80 -5.31
C MET A 112 -8.36 -3.82 -4.41
N SER A 113 -7.68 -4.32 -3.38
CA SER A 113 -8.27 -5.20 -2.36
C SER A 113 -9.44 -4.50 -1.64
N ILE A 114 -9.23 -3.26 -1.21
CA ILE A 114 -10.24 -2.45 -0.51
C ILE A 114 -11.45 -2.18 -1.42
N LEU A 115 -11.22 -1.70 -2.66
CA LEU A 115 -12.31 -1.38 -3.59
C LEU A 115 -13.18 -2.59 -3.88
N ARG A 116 -12.57 -3.75 -4.18
CA ARG A 116 -13.31 -5.00 -4.40
C ARG A 116 -14.15 -5.36 -3.19
N THR A 117 -13.56 -5.33 -2.00
CA THR A 117 -14.25 -5.66 -0.74
C THR A 117 -15.45 -4.73 -0.50
N VAL A 118 -15.28 -3.41 -0.67
CA VAL A 118 -16.39 -2.45 -0.52
C VAL A 118 -17.51 -2.73 -1.52
N LEU A 119 -17.18 -3.01 -2.77
CA LEU A 119 -18.16 -3.24 -3.82
C LEU A 119 -18.88 -4.60 -3.68
N GLU A 120 -18.22 -5.59 -3.11
CA GLU A 120 -18.75 -6.93 -2.86
C GLU A 120 -19.62 -6.98 -1.60
N GLU A 121 -19.18 -6.36 -0.50
CA GLU A 121 -19.84 -6.47 0.81
C GLU A 121 -20.88 -5.39 1.09
N SER A 122 -20.73 -4.19 0.53
CA SER A 122 -21.70 -3.10 0.69
C SER A 122 -22.57 -2.93 -0.55
N LYS A 123 -23.84 -2.58 -0.32
CA LYS A 123 -24.78 -2.20 -1.42
C LYS A 123 -24.86 -0.70 -1.65
N ASP A 124 -24.56 0.09 -0.62
CA ASP A 124 -24.83 1.53 -0.58
C ASP A 124 -23.57 2.41 -0.58
N GLN A 125 -22.40 1.85 -0.26
CA GLN A 125 -21.17 2.62 -0.26
C GLN A 125 -20.71 2.91 -1.69
N LYS A 126 -20.23 4.15 -1.88
CA LYS A 126 -19.61 4.60 -3.13
C LYS A 126 -18.10 4.61 -2.99
N CYS A 127 -17.43 4.32 -4.08
CA CYS A 127 -15.97 4.37 -4.20
C CYS A 127 -15.60 5.41 -5.27
N ILE A 128 -14.63 6.24 -4.95
CA ILE A 128 -13.99 7.17 -5.89
C ILE A 128 -12.50 6.86 -5.88
N LEU A 129 -11.96 6.48 -7.02
CA LEU A 129 -10.52 6.23 -7.18
C LEU A 129 -9.89 7.28 -8.07
N ILE A 130 -8.92 7.99 -7.52
CA ILE A 130 -8.03 8.90 -8.26
C ILE A 130 -6.68 8.20 -8.39
N TYR A 131 -6.31 7.84 -9.64
CA TYR A 131 -5.16 6.95 -9.86
C TYR A 131 -4.13 7.53 -10.83
N GLY A 132 -2.97 7.91 -10.27
CA GLY A 132 -1.85 8.50 -11.00
C GLY A 132 -0.90 7.46 -11.59
N ASN A 133 -0.55 7.61 -12.87
CA ASN A 133 0.43 6.78 -13.57
C ASN A 133 1.15 7.57 -14.67
N LYS A 134 2.08 6.91 -15.40
CA LYS A 134 2.74 7.54 -16.56
C LYS A 134 1.86 7.50 -17.81
N SER A 135 1.22 6.36 -18.07
CA SER A 135 0.32 6.12 -19.19
C SER A 135 -0.58 4.90 -18.92
N PRO A 136 -1.62 4.63 -19.71
CA PRO A 136 -2.47 3.44 -19.58
C PRO A 136 -1.68 2.12 -19.57
N GLU A 137 -0.69 1.96 -20.47
CA GLU A 137 0.13 0.75 -20.58
C GLU A 137 1.00 0.52 -19.35
N LYS A 138 1.30 1.57 -18.58
CA LYS A 138 2.07 1.50 -17.33
C LYS A 138 1.17 1.37 -16.09
N THR A 139 -0.16 1.34 -16.28
CA THR A 139 -1.15 1.30 -15.21
C THR A 139 -1.45 -0.14 -14.81
N ILE A 140 -1.14 -0.51 -13.56
CA ILE A 140 -1.49 -1.81 -12.99
C ILE A 140 -3.01 -1.87 -12.87
N PHE A 141 -3.60 -3.02 -13.21
CA PHE A 141 -5.05 -3.25 -13.19
C PHE A 141 -5.90 -2.33 -14.07
N TYR A 142 -5.32 -1.67 -15.09
CA TYR A 142 -6.08 -0.71 -15.92
C TYR A 142 -7.37 -1.32 -16.45
N GLN A 143 -7.27 -2.45 -17.16
CA GLN A 143 -8.44 -3.13 -17.72
C GLN A 143 -9.40 -3.64 -16.64
N SER A 144 -8.86 -4.24 -15.57
CA SER A 144 -9.68 -4.76 -14.45
C SER A 144 -10.45 -3.64 -13.73
N LEU A 145 -9.88 -2.44 -13.63
CA LEU A 145 -10.57 -1.27 -13.07
C LEU A 145 -11.70 -0.80 -13.96
N LEU A 146 -11.52 -0.76 -15.28
CA LEU A 146 -12.58 -0.42 -16.23
C LEU A 146 -13.73 -1.44 -16.19
N GLU A 147 -13.40 -2.72 -16.11
CA GLU A 147 -14.39 -3.81 -15.95
C GLU A 147 -15.14 -3.68 -14.63
N LEU A 148 -14.43 -3.40 -13.53
CA LEU A 148 -15.03 -3.20 -12.22
C LEU A 148 -15.95 -1.98 -12.21
N GLN A 149 -15.57 -0.86 -12.85
CA GLN A 149 -16.41 0.30 -13.01
C GLN A 149 -17.65 -0.02 -13.86
N SER A 150 -17.48 -0.76 -14.96
CA SER A 150 -18.60 -1.16 -15.80
C SER A 150 -19.64 -2.01 -15.05
N ALA A 151 -19.17 -2.88 -14.14
CA ALA A 151 -20.03 -3.72 -13.30
C ALA A 151 -20.70 -2.92 -12.16
N HIS A 152 -20.11 -1.80 -11.72
CA HIS A 152 -20.57 -1.01 -10.59
C HIS A 152 -20.71 0.49 -10.91
N LYS A 153 -21.32 0.82 -12.06
CA LYS A 153 -21.42 2.18 -12.64
C LYS A 153 -21.93 3.24 -11.66
N ASP A 154 -22.87 2.88 -10.79
CA ASP A 154 -23.49 3.81 -9.84
C ASP A 154 -22.70 3.97 -8.54
N ARG A 155 -21.67 3.14 -8.34
CA ARG A 155 -20.94 3.05 -7.08
C ARG A 155 -19.41 3.18 -7.19
N LEU A 156 -18.84 3.02 -8.38
CA LEU A 156 -17.41 3.20 -8.61
C LEU A 156 -17.16 4.28 -9.65
N GLU A 157 -16.51 5.34 -9.22
CA GLU A 157 -15.99 6.41 -10.07
C GLU A 157 -14.47 6.29 -10.19
N LEU A 158 -13.95 6.29 -11.42
CA LEU A 158 -12.52 6.22 -11.71
C LEU A 158 -12.06 7.51 -12.37
N GLN A 159 -11.01 8.11 -11.79
CA GLN A 159 -10.32 9.26 -12.37
C GLN A 159 -8.83 8.89 -12.56
N PHE A 160 -8.44 8.69 -13.81
CA PHE A 160 -7.02 8.47 -14.15
C PHE A 160 -6.30 9.79 -14.34
N VAL A 161 -5.05 9.86 -13.87
CA VAL A 161 -4.16 11.01 -14.04
C VAL A 161 -2.86 10.51 -14.68
N PHE A 162 -2.58 10.92 -15.93
CA PHE A 162 -1.40 10.47 -16.66
C PHE A 162 -0.37 11.58 -16.82
N SER A 163 0.87 11.31 -16.41
CA SER A 163 1.93 12.32 -16.48
C SER A 163 2.66 12.37 -17.83
N ASN A 164 2.53 11.33 -18.66
CA ASN A 164 3.25 11.19 -19.94
C ASN A 164 2.32 10.79 -21.10
N SER A 165 1.02 10.82 -20.93
CA SER A 165 0.06 10.47 -21.96
C SER A 165 -1.18 11.35 -21.86
N HIS A 166 -1.73 11.76 -22.99
CA HIS A 166 -3.01 12.48 -23.09
C HIS A 166 -4.06 11.50 -23.57
N GLU A 167 -4.96 11.10 -22.68
CA GLU A 167 -6.03 10.15 -22.97
C GLU A 167 -7.40 10.80 -22.81
N ILE A 168 -8.32 10.44 -23.68
CA ILE A 168 -9.72 10.88 -23.57
C ILE A 168 -10.32 10.30 -22.30
N GLY A 169 -10.89 11.15 -21.45
CA GLY A 169 -11.50 10.74 -20.18
C GLY A 169 -10.52 10.57 -19.02
N ALA A 170 -9.27 11.00 -19.20
CA ALA A 170 -8.29 11.07 -18.11
C ALA A 170 -7.68 12.47 -18.03
N ASP A 171 -7.18 12.84 -16.84
CA ASP A 171 -6.47 14.10 -16.64
C ASP A 171 -5.00 13.95 -16.99
N TYR A 172 -4.40 15.05 -17.47
CA TYR A 172 -2.97 15.13 -17.71
C TYR A 172 -2.24 15.79 -16.53
N GLY A 173 -1.20 15.15 -16.04
CA GLY A 173 -0.35 15.71 -14.98
C GLY A 173 -0.05 14.74 -13.86
N ARG A 174 0.05 15.28 -12.65
CA ARG A 174 0.31 14.53 -11.42
C ARG A 174 -0.71 14.89 -10.35
N ILE A 175 -0.90 13.98 -9.41
CA ILE A 175 -1.70 14.24 -8.20
C ILE A 175 -0.85 15.12 -7.26
N ASP A 176 -0.89 16.42 -7.51
CA ASP A 176 -0.26 17.46 -6.69
C ASP A 176 -1.32 18.17 -5.82
N LYS A 177 -0.92 19.20 -5.08
CA LYS A 177 -1.82 19.97 -4.22
C LYS A 177 -2.94 20.67 -5.00
N ALA A 178 -2.63 21.20 -6.20
CA ALA A 178 -3.61 21.93 -7.01
C ALA A 178 -4.67 20.97 -7.56
N TYR A 179 -4.22 19.85 -8.12
CA TYR A 179 -5.09 18.78 -8.58
C TYR A 179 -5.95 18.23 -7.44
N THR A 180 -5.33 17.95 -6.29
CA THR A 180 -6.03 17.41 -5.12
C THR A 180 -7.13 18.34 -4.62
N ARG A 181 -6.89 19.67 -4.56
CA ARG A 181 -7.93 20.65 -4.19
C ARG A 181 -9.13 20.59 -5.14
N SER A 182 -8.87 20.54 -6.44
CA SER A 182 -9.95 20.43 -7.44
C SER A 182 -10.76 19.15 -7.27
N ALA A 183 -10.08 17.99 -7.12
CA ALA A 183 -10.73 16.70 -6.96
C ALA A 183 -11.55 16.62 -5.65
N ILE A 184 -11.01 17.14 -4.54
CA ILE A 184 -11.67 17.11 -3.24
C ILE A 184 -12.90 18.02 -3.23
N ASN A 185 -12.86 19.19 -3.86
CA ASN A 185 -14.03 20.07 -3.95
C ASN A 185 -15.20 19.37 -4.62
N MET A 186 -14.98 18.61 -5.69
CA MET A 186 -16.03 17.80 -6.33
C MET A 186 -16.59 16.72 -5.40
N VAL A 187 -15.76 16.12 -4.56
CA VAL A 187 -16.17 15.08 -3.61
C VAL A 187 -16.90 15.68 -2.40
N LEU A 188 -16.42 16.79 -1.85
CA LEU A 188 -16.98 17.44 -0.66
C LEU A 188 -18.33 18.13 -0.93
N ASP A 189 -18.59 18.58 -2.16
CA ASP A 189 -19.90 19.12 -2.56
C ASP A 189 -21.04 18.12 -2.31
N SER A 190 -20.72 16.83 -2.17
CA SER A 190 -21.70 15.79 -1.84
C SER A 190 -22.13 15.77 -0.36
N GLN A 191 -21.49 16.53 0.54
CA GLN A 191 -21.75 16.62 1.99
C GLN A 191 -21.82 15.28 2.74
N LYS A 192 -21.23 14.22 2.21
CA LYS A 192 -21.26 12.88 2.79
C LYS A 192 -19.97 12.57 3.55
N PRO A 193 -20.05 11.93 4.73
CA PRO A 193 -18.87 11.45 5.43
C PRO A 193 -18.06 10.52 4.50
N ALA A 194 -16.79 10.80 4.33
CA ALA A 194 -15.89 10.00 3.52
C ALA A 194 -14.69 9.51 4.36
N THR A 195 -14.21 8.32 4.01
CA THR A 195 -12.90 7.80 4.48
C THR A 195 -11.94 7.82 3.30
N TYR A 196 -10.74 8.30 3.56
CA TYR A 196 -9.72 8.50 2.55
C TYR A 196 -8.59 7.47 2.71
N TYR A 197 -8.25 6.79 1.63
CA TYR A 197 -7.17 5.82 1.56
C TYR A 197 -6.09 6.33 0.60
N LEU A 198 -4.87 6.53 1.09
CA LEU A 198 -3.77 7.11 0.32
C LEU A 198 -2.63 6.10 0.21
N CYS A 199 -2.24 5.70 -1.01
CA CYS A 199 -1.11 4.80 -1.20
C CYS A 199 -0.33 5.13 -2.48
N GLY A 200 0.98 5.36 -2.35
CA GLY A 200 1.86 5.73 -3.46
C GLY A 200 3.10 6.48 -3.00
N PRO A 201 3.71 7.30 -3.87
CA PRO A 201 4.89 8.10 -3.51
C PRO A 201 4.62 9.04 -2.34
N GLU A 202 5.59 9.15 -1.44
CA GLU A 202 5.51 9.98 -0.23
C GLU A 202 5.05 11.41 -0.52
N GLY A 203 5.65 12.06 -1.55
CA GLY A 203 5.28 13.43 -1.93
C GLY A 203 3.80 13.57 -2.33
N MET A 204 3.21 12.56 -2.98
CA MET A 204 1.78 12.53 -3.28
C MET A 204 0.97 12.40 -1.99
N ILE A 205 1.29 11.44 -1.14
CA ILE A 205 0.57 11.20 0.13
C ILE A 205 0.59 12.46 0.99
N ARG A 206 1.76 13.08 1.16
CA ARG A 206 1.90 14.33 1.91
C ARG A 206 1.03 15.45 1.34
N ASN A 207 1.06 15.66 0.02
CA ASN A 207 0.26 16.69 -0.64
C ASN A 207 -1.24 16.47 -0.43
N VAL A 208 -1.70 15.23 -0.62
CA VAL A 208 -3.12 14.87 -0.44
C VAL A 208 -3.52 15.05 1.02
N LYS A 209 -2.73 14.54 1.99
CA LYS A 209 -3.00 14.66 3.42
C LYS A 209 -3.11 16.13 3.85
N GLU A 210 -2.17 16.99 3.45
CA GLU A 210 -2.19 18.41 3.78
C GLU A 210 -3.44 19.12 3.23
N VAL A 211 -3.85 18.79 2.00
CA VAL A 211 -5.07 19.36 1.42
C VAL A 211 -6.31 18.88 2.17
N LEU A 212 -6.42 17.59 2.48
CA LEU A 212 -7.56 17.03 3.25
C LEU A 212 -7.69 17.71 4.62
N ILE A 213 -6.59 17.86 5.36
CA ILE A 213 -6.57 18.55 6.65
C ILE A 213 -7.00 20.02 6.49
N SER A 214 -6.53 20.71 5.45
CA SER A 214 -6.93 22.10 5.18
C SER A 214 -8.42 22.27 4.85
N HIS A 215 -9.10 21.19 4.46
CA HIS A 215 -10.55 21.13 4.25
C HIS A 215 -11.30 20.54 5.45
N ASN A 216 -10.69 20.52 6.64
CA ASN A 216 -11.26 20.04 7.89
C ASN A 216 -11.66 18.55 7.89
N VAL A 217 -11.03 17.73 7.06
CA VAL A 217 -11.21 16.28 7.15
C VAL A 217 -10.52 15.77 8.41
N PRO A 218 -11.22 15.05 9.31
CA PRO A 218 -10.60 14.48 10.50
C PRO A 218 -9.45 13.53 10.15
N GLU A 219 -8.34 13.62 10.87
CA GLU A 219 -7.19 12.73 10.62
C GLU A 219 -7.54 11.25 10.78
N SER A 220 -8.48 10.92 11.68
CA SER A 220 -9.01 9.56 11.83
C SER A 220 -9.66 8.99 10.56
N ASN A 221 -10.06 9.85 9.63
CA ASN A 221 -10.65 9.45 8.34
C ASN A 221 -9.62 9.39 7.21
N ILE A 222 -8.33 9.62 7.51
CA ILE A 222 -7.25 9.62 6.52
C ILE A 222 -6.28 8.49 6.85
N LEU A 223 -6.40 7.39 6.12
CA LEU A 223 -5.50 6.24 6.23
C LEU A 223 -4.47 6.31 5.09
N PHE A 224 -3.21 5.98 5.39
CA PHE A 224 -2.19 5.96 4.35
C PHE A 224 -1.17 4.85 4.58
N GLU A 225 -0.59 4.38 3.48
CA GLU A 225 0.51 3.42 3.46
C GLU A 225 1.61 3.93 2.51
N LEU A 226 2.85 3.96 3.02
CA LEU A 226 4.01 4.42 2.27
C LEU A 226 4.73 3.21 1.66
N PHE A 227 4.91 3.23 0.33
CA PHE A 227 5.79 2.29 -0.36
C PHE A 227 7.12 2.98 -0.63
N THR A 228 7.95 3.12 0.38
CA THR A 228 9.33 3.58 0.18
C THR A 228 10.14 2.42 -0.37
N ALA A 229 10.52 2.50 -1.67
CA ALA A 229 11.73 1.83 -2.08
C ALA A 229 12.87 2.44 -1.26
N SER A 230 13.72 1.59 -0.68
CA SER A 230 14.91 2.04 0.06
C SER A 230 15.84 2.82 -0.88
N GLU A 231 15.51 4.06 -1.18
CA GLU A 231 16.53 5.03 -1.54
C GLU A 231 17.17 5.40 -0.21
N SER A 232 18.43 5.07 -0.08
CA SER A 232 19.26 5.57 1.01
C SER A 232 18.94 7.05 1.19
N ILE A 233 18.20 7.36 2.24
CA ILE A 233 18.05 8.74 2.70
C ILE A 233 19.48 9.19 2.94
N LYS A 234 19.95 10.14 2.13
CA LYS A 234 21.12 10.95 2.50
C LYS A 234 20.67 11.69 3.75
N THR A 235 20.90 11.07 4.89
CA THR A 235 20.80 11.71 6.18
C THR A 235 21.72 12.92 6.09
N GLU A 236 21.17 14.13 6.08
CA GLU A 236 21.94 15.28 6.51
C GLU A 236 22.41 14.93 7.92
N THR A 237 23.69 14.72 8.05
CA THR A 237 24.32 14.35 9.32
C THR A 237 24.13 15.53 10.27
N ILE A 238 23.05 15.48 11.04
CA ILE A 238 22.99 16.27 12.28
C ILE A 238 24.07 15.63 13.16
N ALA A 239 25.13 16.36 13.45
CA ALA A 239 26.21 15.89 14.33
C ALA A 239 25.64 15.67 15.73
N TYR A 240 25.26 14.42 16.01
CA TYR A 240 24.97 13.99 17.38
C TYR A 240 26.28 13.73 18.11
N SER A 241 26.36 14.16 19.36
CA SER A 241 27.47 13.80 20.25
C SER A 241 27.49 12.28 20.41
N SER A 242 28.66 11.67 20.26
CA SER A 242 28.86 10.23 20.50
C SER A 242 28.38 9.84 21.89
N GLY A 243 27.39 8.94 21.97
CA GLY A 243 26.86 8.42 23.23
C GLY A 243 25.94 7.23 22.99
N THR A 244 25.92 6.34 23.96
CA THR A 244 25.03 5.17 23.96
C THR A 244 23.74 5.53 24.69
N ILE A 245 22.59 5.16 24.12
CA ILE A 245 21.25 5.31 24.72
C ILE A 245 20.64 3.94 24.97
N GLU A 246 19.78 3.85 25.97
CA GLU A 246 18.94 2.67 26.18
C GLU A 246 17.54 2.91 25.61
N ALA A 247 17.16 2.10 24.65
CA ALA A 247 15.82 2.10 24.07
C ALA A 247 15.01 0.93 24.62
N THR A 248 13.78 1.20 25.06
CA THR A 248 12.85 0.16 25.49
C THR A 248 11.88 -0.15 24.36
N PHE A 249 11.89 -1.38 23.91
CA PHE A 249 10.97 -1.92 22.89
C PHE A 249 9.81 -2.61 23.61
N LEU A 250 8.60 -2.24 23.24
CA LEU A 250 7.37 -2.91 23.66
C LEU A 250 6.71 -3.52 22.42
N PHE A 251 6.70 -4.84 22.37
CA PHE A 251 6.23 -5.58 21.21
C PHE A 251 5.52 -6.87 21.67
N ASP A 252 4.27 -7.10 21.22
CA ASP A 252 3.44 -8.27 21.55
C ASP A 252 3.42 -8.64 23.05
N ASP A 253 3.23 -7.61 23.91
CA ASP A 253 3.25 -7.70 25.39
C ASP A 253 4.61 -8.07 26.02
N GLU A 254 5.67 -8.18 25.22
CA GLU A 254 7.04 -8.34 25.70
C GLU A 254 7.77 -6.99 25.77
N LYS A 255 8.69 -6.88 26.71
CA LYS A 255 9.50 -5.68 26.93
C LYS A 255 10.97 -6.04 26.83
N GLU A 256 11.66 -5.46 25.82
CA GLU A 256 13.08 -5.57 25.65
C GLU A 256 13.79 -4.22 25.81
N VAL A 257 14.94 -4.20 26.48
CA VAL A 257 15.79 -3.01 26.63
C VAL A 257 17.06 -3.23 25.82
N ILE A 258 17.31 -2.37 24.85
CA ILE A 258 18.46 -2.45 23.94
C ILE A 258 19.33 -1.21 24.13
N SER A 259 20.61 -1.43 24.36
CA SER A 259 21.62 -0.37 24.29
C SER A 259 22.03 -0.17 22.84
N MET A 260 21.94 1.07 22.34
CA MET A 260 22.24 1.42 20.95
C MET A 260 23.00 2.74 20.88
N ASP A 261 23.78 2.94 19.82
CA ASP A 261 24.48 4.19 19.60
C ASP A 261 23.51 5.26 19.07
N ASN A 262 23.78 6.52 19.36
CA ASN A 262 22.92 7.65 18.97
C ASN A 262 22.71 7.82 17.46
N ASP A 263 23.57 7.23 16.63
CA ASP A 263 23.50 7.24 15.17
C ASP A 263 22.82 6.01 14.58
N THR A 264 22.45 5.03 15.42
CA THR A 264 21.74 3.82 15.05
C THR A 264 20.23 4.06 15.07
N THR A 265 19.52 3.71 14.01
CA THR A 265 18.05 3.80 14.02
C THR A 265 17.43 2.76 14.94
N ILE A 266 16.23 3.06 15.47
CA ILE A 266 15.47 2.12 16.32
C ILE A 266 15.25 0.78 15.60
N LEU A 267 14.99 0.82 14.29
CA LEU A 267 14.78 -0.37 13.48
C LEU A 267 16.08 -1.20 13.35
N GLU A 268 17.22 -0.57 13.06
CA GLU A 268 18.51 -1.26 12.99
C GLU A 268 18.88 -1.92 14.33
N ALA A 269 18.65 -1.23 15.44
CA ALA A 269 18.87 -1.76 16.77
C ALA A 269 18.00 -2.98 17.07
N ALA A 270 16.72 -2.94 16.68
CA ALA A 270 15.79 -4.04 16.84
C ALA A 270 16.18 -5.25 15.98
N LEU A 271 16.55 -5.02 14.72
CA LEU A 271 16.99 -6.09 13.80
C LEU A 271 18.32 -6.71 14.22
N ALA A 272 19.26 -5.92 14.78
CA ALA A 272 20.53 -6.43 15.31
C ALA A 272 20.35 -7.36 16.52
N LYS A 273 19.18 -7.34 17.14
CA LYS A 273 18.76 -8.20 18.25
C LYS A 273 17.78 -9.30 17.83
N ASP A 274 17.64 -9.55 16.52
CA ASP A 274 16.69 -10.52 15.95
C ASP A 274 15.24 -10.32 16.41
N LEU A 275 14.84 -9.09 16.78
CA LEU A 275 13.46 -8.79 17.11
C LEU A 275 12.62 -8.76 15.83
N GLU A 276 11.53 -9.53 15.80
CA GLU A 276 10.56 -9.55 14.69
C GLU A 276 9.65 -8.32 14.71
N VAL A 277 10.23 -7.14 14.52
CA VAL A 277 9.45 -5.90 14.43
C VAL A 277 8.79 -5.76 13.05
N PRO A 278 7.50 -5.43 12.97
CA PRO A 278 6.84 -5.20 11.69
C PRO A 278 7.36 -3.92 11.04
N TYR A 279 7.94 -4.02 9.86
CA TYR A 279 8.34 -2.86 9.06
C TYR A 279 8.02 -3.09 7.58
N SER A 280 7.51 -2.07 6.91
CA SER A 280 7.28 -2.06 5.46
C SER A 280 8.44 -1.45 4.68
N CYS A 281 9.31 -0.70 5.36
CA CYS A 281 10.54 -0.15 4.80
C CYS A 281 11.60 0.00 5.91
N GLN A 282 12.88 -0.06 5.54
CA GLN A 282 14.00 0.14 6.49
C GLN A 282 14.29 1.63 6.77
N GLY A 283 13.47 2.53 6.30
CA GLY A 283 13.70 3.99 6.36
C GLY A 283 13.23 4.68 7.64
N GLY A 284 12.71 3.96 8.64
CA GLY A 284 12.42 4.53 9.95
C GLY A 284 11.31 5.61 9.97
N VAL A 285 10.28 5.49 9.11
CA VAL A 285 9.15 6.44 9.04
C VAL A 285 7.92 5.83 9.68
#